data_6488f2fb486e42d5e9ab509c4373c648
#
_entry.id   6488f2fb486e42d5e9ab509c4373c648
#
_cell.length_a   1.000
_cell.length_b   1.000
_cell.length_c   1.000
_cell.angle_alpha   90.00
_cell.angle_beta   90.00
_cell.angle_gamma   90.00
#
_symmetry.space_group_name_H-M   'P 1'
#
loop_
_entity.id
_entity.type
_entity.pdbx_description
1 polymer ?
#
loop_
_entity_poly.entity_id
_entity_poly.type
_entity_poly.pdbx_seq_one_letter_code
_entity_poly.pdbx_strand_id
1 'polypeptide(L)'
;MAQESDQRSRPGRRWVRRTLTTLVTLLALAVTATSLIAYVWQPAETRGSRASPLSQSRYVDTAVARFHYTRTGDGPPVVLLPGGTLWIHTYRDVIPALAVDHTVYAVDLPGNGYTTVHDDDFSYDLPAMTGALREFMDAVGLPRASVVAHSLNGSVALSFAWQEPERVDRLVLMAPLALDTDLNPNLRLMRIPMIGEAMTKLITEDLYVSGLKAAYVHRERLTPETAHAYWVPLSRAQNREAMWKQVRNLDLSLVDRHLGQISAPTLVLWGERDTVVPPWQAKVLGSRIPGSSVYVVPGAGHNVHEDDPVTVDAHLTAFLHPTPTRRIG
;
A
#
# COMPACT_ATOMS: atom_id res chain seq x y z
N MET A 1 76.62 20.13 -31.95
CA MET A 1 75.62 19.06 -31.81
C MET A 1 74.63 19.51 -30.73
N ALA A 2 73.51 20.07 -31.16
CA ALA A 2 72.40 20.53 -30.27
C ALA A 2 71.43 19.37 -30.14
N GLN A 3 71.10 18.95 -28.89
CA GLN A 3 70.05 17.99 -28.59
C GLN A 3 68.69 18.76 -28.53
N GLU A 4 67.91 18.56 -29.58
CA GLU A 4 66.49 18.95 -29.55
C GLU A 4 65.76 18.02 -28.58
N SER A 5 65.31 18.54 -27.46
CA SER A 5 64.42 17.86 -26.53
C SER A 5 62.98 17.83 -27.10
N ASP A 6 62.59 16.65 -27.59
CA ASP A 6 61.26 16.33 -28.09
C ASP A 6 60.21 16.44 -26.92
N GLN A 7 59.66 17.62 -26.73
CA GLN A 7 58.48 17.84 -25.88
C GLN A 7 57.19 17.49 -26.66
N ARG A 8 57.01 16.20 -26.92
CA ARG A 8 55.67 15.71 -27.37
C ARG A 8 54.69 15.84 -26.21
N SER A 9 53.91 16.94 -26.23
CA SER A 9 52.76 17.15 -25.36
C SER A 9 51.75 16.01 -25.58
N ARG A 10 51.56 15.15 -24.59
CA ARG A 10 50.64 14.01 -24.63
C ARG A 10 49.21 14.51 -24.79
N PRO A 11 48.55 14.39 -25.98
CA PRO A 11 47.22 14.91 -26.25
C PRO A 11 46.12 14.23 -25.42
N GLY A 12 46.32 13.03 -24.90
CA GLY A 12 45.36 12.26 -24.11
C GLY A 12 44.99 12.89 -22.77
N ARG A 13 45.90 13.60 -22.10
CA ARG A 13 45.66 14.12 -20.74
C ARG A 13 44.69 15.31 -20.69
N ARG A 14 44.68 16.15 -21.73
CA ARG A 14 43.74 17.28 -21.88
C ARG A 14 42.32 16.80 -22.24
N TRP A 15 42.19 15.81 -23.10
CA TRP A 15 40.94 15.20 -23.49
C TRP A 15 40.31 14.49 -22.29
N VAL A 16 41.03 13.66 -21.56
CA VAL A 16 40.55 12.97 -20.33
C VAL A 16 40.05 13.99 -19.30
N ARG A 17 40.83 15.08 -19.05
CA ARG A 17 40.36 16.13 -18.11
C ARG A 17 39.09 16.80 -18.58
N ARG A 18 38.93 17.14 -19.87
CA ARG A 18 37.71 17.75 -20.40
C ARG A 18 36.54 16.80 -20.26
N THR A 19 36.67 15.53 -20.66
CA THR A 19 35.61 14.52 -20.50
C THR A 19 35.23 14.33 -19.04
N LEU A 20 36.16 14.24 -18.13
CA LEU A 20 35.91 14.12 -16.69
C LEU A 20 35.17 15.37 -16.15
N THR A 21 35.61 16.59 -16.53
CA THR A 21 34.95 17.82 -16.14
C THR A 21 33.52 17.85 -16.65
N THR A 22 33.27 17.49 -17.92
CA THR A 22 31.92 17.43 -18.48
C THR A 22 31.04 16.44 -17.73
N LEU A 23 31.53 15.23 -17.45
CA LEU A 23 30.78 14.23 -16.67
C LEU A 23 30.46 14.70 -15.24
N VAL A 24 31.42 15.33 -14.56
CA VAL A 24 31.19 15.89 -13.21
C VAL A 24 30.15 17.01 -13.26
N THR A 25 30.23 17.89 -14.28
CA THR A 25 29.25 18.96 -14.43
C THR A 25 27.86 18.42 -14.71
N LEU A 26 27.72 17.44 -15.62
CA LEU A 26 26.44 16.80 -15.91
C LEU A 26 25.86 16.09 -14.67
N LEU A 27 26.71 15.40 -13.90
CA LEU A 27 26.29 14.77 -12.65
C LEU A 27 25.81 15.81 -11.63
N ALA A 28 26.55 16.90 -11.45
CA ALA A 28 26.17 17.98 -10.54
C ALA A 28 24.82 18.62 -10.94
N LEU A 29 24.62 18.87 -12.25
CA LEU A 29 23.35 19.37 -12.77
C LEU A 29 22.19 18.37 -12.52
N ALA A 30 22.43 17.08 -12.76
CA ALA A 30 21.43 16.03 -12.51
C ALA A 30 21.04 15.96 -11.03
N VAL A 31 22.04 15.96 -10.12
CA VAL A 31 21.80 15.97 -8.67
C VAL A 31 21.04 17.23 -8.25
N THR A 32 21.43 18.41 -8.74
CA THR A 32 20.74 19.67 -8.44
C THR A 32 19.29 19.64 -8.94
N ALA A 33 19.05 19.23 -10.18
CA ALA A 33 17.71 19.13 -10.75
C ALA A 33 16.84 18.15 -9.96
N THR A 34 17.36 16.97 -9.63
CA THR A 34 16.63 15.98 -8.82
C THR A 34 16.34 16.50 -7.41
N SER A 35 17.27 17.21 -6.78
CA SER A 35 17.07 17.85 -5.47
C SER A 35 15.98 18.92 -5.51
N LEU A 36 15.95 19.75 -6.55
CA LEU A 36 14.89 20.75 -6.74
C LEU A 36 13.52 20.10 -6.90
N ILE A 37 13.42 19.01 -7.66
CA ILE A 37 12.18 18.24 -7.80
C ILE A 37 11.81 17.61 -6.45
N ALA A 38 12.74 16.95 -5.79
CA ALA A 38 12.48 16.21 -4.56
C ALA A 38 12.04 17.12 -3.41
N TYR A 39 12.66 18.28 -3.22
CA TYR A 39 12.53 19.08 -2.02
C TYR A 39 11.86 20.44 -2.20
N VAL A 40 11.86 20.99 -3.40
CA VAL A 40 11.34 22.35 -3.64
C VAL A 40 10.06 22.33 -4.46
N TRP A 41 10.04 21.56 -5.56
CA TRP A 41 8.88 21.54 -6.44
C TRP A 41 7.72 20.76 -5.83
N GLN A 42 6.50 21.32 -5.99
CA GLN A 42 5.26 20.66 -5.60
C GLN A 42 4.36 20.54 -6.84
N PRO A 43 3.96 19.31 -7.23
CA PRO A 43 3.01 19.13 -8.31
C PRO A 43 1.62 19.63 -7.90
N ALA A 44 0.86 20.12 -8.88
CA ALA A 44 -0.52 20.51 -8.64
C ALA A 44 -1.37 19.30 -8.24
N GLU A 45 -2.25 19.51 -7.26
CA GLU A 45 -3.25 18.52 -6.87
C GLU A 45 -4.41 18.52 -7.86
N THR A 46 -4.99 17.37 -8.12
CA THR A 46 -6.18 17.24 -8.97
C THR A 46 -7.38 17.88 -8.27
N ARG A 47 -8.25 18.52 -9.04
CA ARG A 47 -9.48 19.11 -8.50
C ARG A 47 -10.32 18.04 -7.79
N GLY A 48 -10.80 18.33 -6.60
CA GLY A 48 -11.59 17.39 -5.77
C GLY A 48 -10.75 16.45 -4.91
N SER A 49 -9.42 16.53 -4.96
CA SER A 49 -8.55 15.63 -4.19
C SER A 49 -8.70 15.73 -2.66
N ARG A 50 -9.24 16.84 -2.16
CA ARG A 50 -9.35 17.11 -0.71
C ARG A 50 -10.69 16.74 -0.09
N ALA A 51 -11.66 16.29 -0.89
CA ALA A 51 -13.00 15.92 -0.41
C ALA A 51 -13.47 14.64 -1.10
N SER A 52 -13.84 13.64 -0.30
CA SER A 52 -14.37 12.39 -0.84
C SER A 52 -15.70 12.63 -1.59
N PRO A 53 -15.85 12.03 -2.79
CA PRO A 53 -17.10 12.11 -3.54
C PRO A 53 -18.22 11.20 -2.99
N LEU A 54 -17.90 10.31 -2.02
CA LEU A 54 -18.88 9.37 -1.47
C LEU A 54 -19.84 10.08 -0.52
N SER A 55 -21.14 9.94 -0.74
CA SER A 55 -22.18 10.55 0.10
C SER A 55 -22.20 9.99 1.53
N GLN A 56 -21.73 8.75 1.73
CA GLN A 56 -21.64 8.08 3.04
C GLN A 56 -20.30 8.32 3.74
N SER A 57 -19.43 9.21 3.23
CA SER A 57 -18.16 9.56 3.88
C SER A 57 -18.36 10.04 5.30
N ARG A 58 -17.57 9.48 6.20
CA ARG A 58 -17.45 9.86 7.59
C ARG A 58 -16.02 10.23 7.90
N TYR A 59 -15.84 11.07 8.91
CA TYR A 59 -14.53 11.44 9.41
C TYR A 59 -14.51 11.32 10.93
N VAL A 60 -13.38 10.87 11.47
CA VAL A 60 -13.12 10.86 12.92
C VAL A 60 -11.70 11.38 13.16
N ASP A 61 -11.59 12.32 14.10
CA ASP A 61 -10.31 12.89 14.49
C ASP A 61 -9.71 12.08 15.65
N THR A 62 -8.40 11.80 15.55
CA THR A 62 -7.58 11.18 16.58
C THR A 62 -6.34 12.03 16.84
N ALA A 63 -5.43 11.60 17.70
CA ALA A 63 -4.15 12.27 17.89
C ALA A 63 -3.27 12.25 16.63
N VAL A 64 -3.33 11.15 15.85
CA VAL A 64 -2.47 10.95 14.67
C VAL A 64 -3.06 11.54 13.39
N ALA A 65 -4.36 11.37 13.17
CA ALA A 65 -4.97 11.70 11.88
C ALA A 65 -6.46 12.01 11.99
N ARG A 66 -6.96 12.74 11.01
CA ARG A 66 -8.37 12.77 10.66
C ARG A 66 -8.65 11.67 9.66
N PHE A 67 -9.18 10.54 10.14
CA PHE A 67 -9.48 9.38 9.32
C PHE A 67 -10.73 9.58 8.50
N HIS A 68 -10.66 9.24 7.21
CA HIS A 68 -11.81 9.06 6.33
C HIS A 68 -12.22 7.59 6.36
N TYR A 69 -13.54 7.34 6.48
CA TYR A 69 -14.09 5.99 6.47
C TYR A 69 -15.55 5.98 6.04
N THR A 70 -16.09 4.80 5.75
CA THR A 70 -17.52 4.55 5.61
C THR A 70 -17.97 3.50 6.62
N ARG A 71 -19.24 3.55 7.03
CA ARG A 71 -19.88 2.53 7.87
C ARG A 71 -21.19 2.10 7.19
N THR A 72 -21.33 0.81 6.90
CA THR A 72 -22.46 0.24 6.18
C THR A 72 -22.91 -1.07 6.82
N GLY A 73 -24.21 -1.33 6.88
CA GLY A 73 -24.79 -2.55 7.45
C GLY A 73 -24.83 -2.56 8.97
N ASP A 74 -25.35 -3.65 9.50
CA ASP A 74 -25.49 -3.94 10.94
C ASP A 74 -25.08 -5.41 11.21
N GLY A 75 -24.43 -5.65 12.35
CA GLY A 75 -23.90 -6.96 12.75
C GLY A 75 -22.49 -6.90 13.28
N PRO A 76 -21.78 -8.03 13.38
CA PRO A 76 -20.39 -8.07 13.82
C PRO A 76 -19.50 -7.14 12.99
N PRO A 77 -18.57 -6.40 13.62
CA PRO A 77 -17.76 -5.42 12.90
C PRO A 77 -16.68 -6.07 12.03
N VAL A 78 -16.54 -5.54 10.82
CA VAL A 78 -15.47 -5.86 9.87
C VAL A 78 -14.78 -4.57 9.45
N VAL A 79 -13.45 -4.51 9.58
CA VAL A 79 -12.61 -3.39 9.12
C VAL A 79 -11.93 -3.77 7.83
N LEU A 80 -12.10 -2.95 6.77
CA LEU A 80 -11.50 -3.15 5.45
C LEU A 80 -10.37 -2.14 5.25
N LEU A 81 -9.15 -2.63 4.96
CA LEU A 81 -7.94 -1.85 4.75
C LEU A 81 -7.48 -1.96 3.28
N PRO A 82 -7.57 -0.89 2.47
CA PRO A 82 -7.15 -0.89 1.07
C PRO A 82 -5.63 -1.05 0.93
N GLY A 83 -5.18 -1.50 -0.24
CA GLY A 83 -3.76 -1.58 -0.56
C GLY A 83 -3.07 -0.22 -0.68
N GLY A 84 -1.75 -0.21 -0.79
CA GLY A 84 -0.97 1.01 -1.02
C GLY A 84 -1.45 1.74 -2.27
N THR A 85 -1.50 3.08 -2.22
CA THR A 85 -2.01 3.98 -3.28
C THR A 85 -3.50 3.86 -3.63
N LEU A 86 -4.20 2.85 -3.11
CA LEU A 86 -5.65 2.71 -3.23
C LEU A 86 -6.35 3.41 -2.07
N TRP A 87 -7.67 3.44 -2.11
CA TRP A 87 -8.53 3.92 -1.03
C TRP A 87 -9.80 3.06 -0.95
N ILE A 88 -10.68 3.33 0.00
CA ILE A 88 -11.86 2.48 0.29
C ILE A 88 -12.73 2.19 -0.94
N HIS A 89 -12.64 2.98 -2.01
CA HIS A 89 -13.31 2.72 -3.29
C HIS A 89 -12.99 1.35 -3.90
N THR A 90 -11.84 0.76 -3.58
CA THR A 90 -11.45 -0.59 -4.03
C THR A 90 -12.42 -1.66 -3.53
N TYR A 91 -13.13 -1.39 -2.44
CA TYR A 91 -14.10 -2.32 -1.83
C TYR A 91 -15.56 -2.07 -2.25
N ARG A 92 -15.80 -1.27 -3.31
CA ARG A 92 -17.14 -0.94 -3.79
C ARG A 92 -18.00 -2.15 -4.12
N ASP A 93 -17.39 -3.25 -4.58
CA ASP A 93 -18.08 -4.49 -4.88
C ASP A 93 -18.20 -5.39 -3.63
N VAL A 94 -17.21 -5.40 -2.73
CA VAL A 94 -17.15 -6.22 -1.51
C VAL A 94 -18.10 -5.71 -0.41
N ILE A 95 -18.18 -4.38 -0.22
CA ILE A 95 -18.99 -3.78 0.87
C ILE A 95 -20.44 -4.24 0.82
N PRO A 96 -21.17 -4.23 -0.32
CA PRO A 96 -22.56 -4.66 -0.36
C PRO A 96 -22.78 -6.12 0.08
N ALA A 97 -21.87 -7.02 -0.29
CA ALA A 97 -21.94 -8.44 0.07
C ALA A 97 -21.78 -8.65 1.58
N LEU A 98 -20.80 -7.99 2.20
CA LEU A 98 -20.55 -8.10 3.63
C LEU A 98 -21.57 -7.35 4.50
N ALA A 99 -22.11 -6.24 4.00
CA ALA A 99 -23.05 -5.41 4.75
C ALA A 99 -24.44 -6.04 4.95
N VAL A 100 -24.69 -7.22 4.36
CA VAL A 100 -25.93 -8.00 4.58
C VAL A 100 -26.05 -8.45 6.03
N ASP A 101 -24.94 -8.85 6.65
CA ASP A 101 -24.92 -9.44 8.00
C ASP A 101 -23.76 -8.95 8.89
N HIS A 102 -23.01 -7.94 8.43
CA HIS A 102 -21.91 -7.31 9.17
C HIS A 102 -22.04 -5.78 9.18
N THR A 103 -21.45 -5.17 10.22
CA THR A 103 -21.15 -3.72 10.17
C THR A 103 -19.78 -3.53 9.54
N VAL A 104 -19.73 -3.05 8.31
CA VAL A 104 -18.51 -2.87 7.53
C VAL A 104 -17.97 -1.47 7.71
N TYR A 105 -16.75 -1.36 8.23
CA TYR A 105 -15.96 -0.14 8.33
C TYR A 105 -14.86 -0.19 7.27
N ALA A 106 -15.03 0.48 6.15
CA ALA A 106 -13.94 0.65 5.20
C ALA A 106 -13.19 1.95 5.55
N VAL A 107 -11.89 1.87 5.84
CA VAL A 107 -11.10 2.99 6.34
C VAL A 107 -9.88 3.26 5.46
N ASP A 108 -9.64 4.52 5.18
CA ASP A 108 -8.40 5.00 4.60
C ASP A 108 -7.38 5.21 5.72
N LEU A 109 -6.35 4.38 5.78
CA LEU A 109 -5.23 4.60 6.70
C LEU A 109 -4.36 5.78 6.24
N PRO A 110 -3.44 6.32 7.08
CA PRO A 110 -2.50 7.35 6.68
C PRO A 110 -1.83 7.04 5.34
N GLY A 111 -1.91 8.00 4.39
CA GLY A 111 -1.40 7.84 3.02
C GLY A 111 -2.39 7.22 2.03
N ASN A 112 -3.55 6.76 2.47
CA ASN A 112 -4.64 6.32 1.61
C ASN A 112 -5.74 7.39 1.51
N GLY A 113 -6.36 7.47 0.35
CA GLY A 113 -7.59 8.18 0.11
C GLY A 113 -7.65 9.59 0.68
N TYR A 114 -8.64 9.83 1.53
CA TYR A 114 -8.96 11.16 2.06
C TYR A 114 -8.57 11.34 3.54
N THR A 115 -7.91 10.38 4.14
CA THR A 115 -7.30 10.54 5.47
C THR A 115 -6.20 11.58 5.43
N THR A 116 -6.11 12.38 6.49
CA THR A 116 -5.09 13.44 6.62
C THR A 116 -4.39 13.27 7.96
N VAL A 117 -3.08 13.07 7.95
CA VAL A 117 -2.27 13.06 9.17
C VAL A 117 -2.07 14.48 9.67
N HIS A 118 -1.93 14.65 10.99
CA HIS A 118 -1.75 15.96 11.60
C HIS A 118 -0.29 16.37 11.66
N ASP A 119 0.63 15.41 11.71
CA ASP A 119 2.07 15.63 11.79
C ASP A 119 2.74 15.34 10.43
N ASP A 120 3.37 16.35 9.84
CA ASP A 120 4.11 16.24 8.59
C ASP A 120 5.32 15.28 8.73
N ASP A 121 5.84 15.10 9.96
CA ASP A 121 6.94 14.17 10.27
C ASP A 121 6.47 12.74 10.54
N PHE A 122 5.19 12.42 10.35
CA PHE A 122 4.68 11.05 10.51
C PHE A 122 5.52 10.07 9.69
N SER A 123 6.02 9.01 10.36
CA SER A 123 7.04 8.11 9.79
C SER A 123 6.51 7.16 8.72
N TYR A 124 5.23 6.83 8.74
CA TYR A 124 4.61 5.80 7.90
C TYR A 124 5.28 4.43 7.98
N ASP A 125 6.11 4.18 8.99
CA ASP A 125 6.65 2.85 9.26
C ASP A 125 5.57 1.92 9.82
N LEU A 126 5.89 0.64 9.89
CA LEU A 126 4.92 -0.37 10.31
C LEU A 126 4.39 -0.16 11.74
N PRO A 127 5.20 0.21 12.76
CA PRO A 127 4.71 0.55 14.10
C PRO A 127 3.75 1.74 14.09
N ALA A 128 4.08 2.83 13.39
CA ALA A 128 3.22 4.01 13.31
C ALA A 128 1.88 3.71 12.60
N MET A 129 1.92 2.95 11.50
CA MET A 129 0.72 2.53 10.79
C MET A 129 -0.15 1.58 11.62
N THR A 130 0.45 0.68 12.38
CA THR A 130 -0.27 -0.21 13.31
C THR A 130 -0.92 0.59 14.45
N GLY A 131 -0.20 1.58 15.00
CA GLY A 131 -0.74 2.53 15.97
C GLY A 131 -1.91 3.34 15.42
N ALA A 132 -1.82 3.78 14.18
CA ALA A 132 -2.89 4.51 13.50
C ALA A 132 -4.17 3.65 13.34
N LEU A 133 -4.04 2.37 13.02
CA LEU A 133 -5.19 1.44 12.98
C LEU A 133 -5.83 1.30 14.37
N ARG A 134 -5.02 1.18 15.42
CA ARG A 134 -5.51 1.12 16.81
C ARG A 134 -6.31 2.37 17.16
N GLU A 135 -5.74 3.56 16.92
CA GLU A 135 -6.42 4.83 17.21
C GLU A 135 -7.73 4.98 16.45
N PHE A 136 -7.77 4.56 15.17
CA PHE A 136 -9.02 4.55 14.42
C PHE A 136 -10.07 3.66 15.09
N MET A 137 -9.71 2.41 15.40
CA MET A 137 -10.66 1.47 16.03
C MET A 137 -11.16 1.98 17.38
N ASP A 138 -10.29 2.60 18.20
CA ASP A 138 -10.66 3.20 19.48
C ASP A 138 -11.62 4.38 19.29
N ALA A 139 -11.32 5.26 18.35
CA ALA A 139 -12.13 6.45 18.07
C ALA A 139 -13.54 6.13 17.56
N VAL A 140 -13.71 5.01 16.85
CA VAL A 140 -15.03 4.56 16.39
C VAL A 140 -15.70 3.54 17.32
N GLY A 141 -15.11 3.27 18.49
CA GLY A 141 -15.65 2.40 19.52
C GLY A 141 -15.63 0.91 19.18
N LEU A 142 -14.60 0.46 18.45
CA LEU A 142 -14.41 -0.96 18.09
C LEU A 142 -13.36 -1.63 18.99
N PRO A 143 -13.74 -2.26 20.10
CA PRO A 143 -12.80 -2.99 20.94
C PRO A 143 -12.24 -4.22 20.24
N ARG A 144 -12.98 -4.81 19.30
CA ARG A 144 -12.61 -5.99 18.53
C ARG A 144 -13.36 -5.99 17.18
N ALA A 145 -12.70 -6.46 16.12
CA ALA A 145 -13.29 -6.60 14.79
C ALA A 145 -12.61 -7.70 13.98
N SER A 146 -13.28 -8.23 12.95
CA SER A 146 -12.59 -8.92 11.87
C SER A 146 -11.86 -7.89 11.00
N VAL A 147 -10.66 -8.23 10.52
CA VAL A 147 -9.84 -7.34 9.70
C VAL A 147 -9.59 -7.98 8.35
N VAL A 148 -9.94 -7.26 7.28
CA VAL A 148 -9.68 -7.64 5.88
C VAL A 148 -8.71 -6.64 5.30
N ALA A 149 -7.57 -7.08 4.84
CA ALA A 149 -6.52 -6.20 4.37
C ALA A 149 -5.91 -6.64 3.04
N HIS A 150 -5.61 -5.67 2.18
CA HIS A 150 -5.02 -5.91 0.88
C HIS A 150 -3.59 -5.38 0.81
N SER A 151 -2.69 -6.13 0.15
CA SER A 151 -1.37 -5.68 -0.28
C SER A 151 -0.53 -5.07 0.86
N LEU A 152 -0.09 -3.81 0.73
CA LEU A 152 0.72 -3.10 1.72
C LEU A 152 0.08 -3.09 3.12
N ASN A 153 -1.21 -2.78 3.22
CA ASN A 153 -1.90 -2.76 4.51
C ASN A 153 -2.17 -4.17 5.07
N GLY A 154 -1.89 -5.23 4.31
CA GLY A 154 -1.79 -6.58 4.82
C GLY A 154 -0.67 -6.72 5.85
N SER A 155 0.47 -6.01 5.71
CA SER A 155 1.52 -5.97 6.73
C SER A 155 1.06 -5.26 8.00
N VAL A 156 0.27 -4.20 7.87
CA VAL A 156 -0.32 -3.48 9.02
C VAL A 156 -1.29 -4.39 9.78
N ALA A 157 -2.17 -5.09 9.05
CA ALA A 157 -3.13 -6.03 9.64
C ALA A 157 -2.44 -7.20 10.34
N LEU A 158 -1.37 -7.75 9.77
CA LEU A 158 -0.55 -8.80 10.40
C LEU A 158 0.16 -8.28 11.65
N SER A 159 0.75 -7.08 11.58
CA SER A 159 1.39 -6.43 12.72
C SER A 159 0.40 -6.18 13.86
N PHE A 160 -0.80 -5.72 13.54
CA PHE A 160 -1.88 -5.49 14.50
C PHE A 160 -2.36 -6.82 15.13
N ALA A 161 -2.59 -7.85 14.31
CA ALA A 161 -3.05 -9.15 14.79
C ALA A 161 -2.02 -9.87 15.68
N TRP A 162 -0.74 -9.63 15.48
CA TRP A 162 0.31 -10.14 16.35
C TRP A 162 0.43 -9.33 17.64
N GLN A 163 0.37 -8.00 17.59
CA GLN A 163 0.57 -7.13 18.76
C GLN A 163 -0.67 -7.06 19.64
N GLU A 164 -1.87 -7.17 19.09
CA GLU A 164 -3.15 -7.04 19.76
C GLU A 164 -4.11 -8.18 19.40
N PRO A 165 -3.73 -9.43 19.68
CA PRO A 165 -4.49 -10.59 19.25
C PRO A 165 -5.94 -10.64 19.76
N GLU A 166 -6.22 -10.06 20.93
CA GLU A 166 -7.57 -9.97 21.51
C GLU A 166 -8.49 -9.01 20.74
N ARG A 167 -7.92 -8.12 19.90
CA ARG A 167 -8.66 -7.13 19.12
C ARG A 167 -9.04 -7.63 17.72
N VAL A 168 -8.49 -8.76 17.29
CA VAL A 168 -8.78 -9.34 15.98
C VAL A 168 -9.63 -10.60 16.15
N ASP A 169 -10.84 -10.58 15.58
CA ASP A 169 -11.73 -11.74 15.59
C ASP A 169 -11.35 -12.75 14.52
N ARG A 170 -11.23 -12.30 13.28
CA ARG A 170 -10.76 -13.05 12.13
C ARG A 170 -9.87 -12.16 11.27
N LEU A 171 -8.90 -12.75 10.60
CA LEU A 171 -7.98 -12.03 9.71
C LEU A 171 -8.14 -12.53 8.27
N VAL A 172 -8.38 -11.62 7.33
CA VAL A 172 -8.35 -11.93 5.90
C VAL A 172 -7.25 -11.12 5.25
N LEU A 173 -6.38 -11.79 4.52
CA LEU A 173 -5.23 -11.24 3.83
C LEU A 173 -5.39 -11.45 2.32
N MET A 174 -5.50 -10.38 1.56
CA MET A 174 -5.58 -10.41 0.10
C MET A 174 -4.25 -9.95 -0.49
N ALA A 175 -3.48 -10.89 -1.05
CA ALA A 175 -2.16 -10.65 -1.64
C ALA A 175 -1.27 -9.71 -0.78
N PRO A 176 -1.08 -9.99 0.54
CA PRO A 176 -0.40 -9.07 1.46
C PRO A 176 1.09 -8.97 1.17
N LEU A 177 1.69 -7.80 1.46
CA LEU A 177 3.12 -7.70 1.70
C LEU A 177 3.40 -8.21 3.12
N ALA A 178 4.07 -9.36 3.25
CA ALA A 178 4.26 -10.03 4.53
C ALA A 178 5.64 -10.65 4.73
N LEU A 179 6.31 -11.04 3.66
CA LEU A 179 7.60 -11.71 3.72
C LEU A 179 8.74 -10.74 3.47
N ASP A 180 9.82 -10.87 4.26
CA ASP A 180 11.05 -10.12 4.06
C ASP A 180 11.82 -10.69 2.86
N THR A 181 11.31 -10.38 1.68
CA THR A 181 11.86 -10.76 0.40
C THR A 181 12.23 -9.54 -0.42
N ASP A 182 12.95 -9.79 -1.51
CA ASP A 182 13.33 -8.73 -2.43
C ASP A 182 12.11 -7.99 -3.01
N LEU A 183 12.06 -6.71 -2.76
CA LEU A 183 11.09 -5.81 -3.41
C LEU A 183 11.38 -5.70 -4.90
N ASN A 184 10.36 -5.44 -5.69
CA ASN A 184 10.55 -5.17 -7.12
C ASN A 184 11.46 -3.95 -7.34
N PRO A 185 12.12 -3.83 -8.52
CA PRO A 185 13.12 -2.78 -8.76
C PRO A 185 12.60 -1.35 -8.54
N ASN A 186 11.34 -1.06 -8.88
CA ASN A 186 10.77 0.28 -8.71
C ASN A 186 10.62 0.64 -7.22
N LEU A 187 10.17 -0.30 -6.39
CA LEU A 187 10.08 -0.10 -4.94
C LEU A 187 11.47 0.06 -4.31
N ARG A 188 12.49 -0.67 -4.82
CA ARG A 188 13.87 -0.47 -4.37
C ARG A 188 14.39 0.94 -4.66
N LEU A 189 14.10 1.49 -5.86
CA LEU A 189 14.49 2.87 -6.21
C LEU A 189 13.81 3.89 -5.31
N MET A 190 12.56 3.69 -4.92
CA MET A 190 11.83 4.58 -4.01
C MET A 190 12.44 4.64 -2.60
N ARG A 191 13.24 3.63 -2.21
CA ARG A 191 13.98 3.65 -0.93
C ARG A 191 15.18 4.59 -0.93
N ILE A 192 15.68 4.97 -2.11
CA ILE A 192 16.85 5.84 -2.22
C ILE A 192 16.42 7.28 -1.94
N PRO A 193 17.03 7.98 -0.95
CA PRO A 193 16.76 9.38 -0.68
C PRO A 193 16.88 10.24 -1.93
N MET A 194 16.09 11.28 -2.03
CA MET A 194 15.95 12.18 -3.17
C MET A 194 15.30 11.53 -4.41
N ILE A 195 15.59 10.25 -4.71
CA ILE A 195 15.01 9.54 -5.86
C ILE A 195 13.54 9.19 -5.58
N GLY A 196 13.24 8.62 -4.42
CA GLY A 196 11.87 8.27 -4.04
C GLY A 196 10.95 9.49 -4.02
N GLU A 197 11.40 10.59 -3.41
CA GLU A 197 10.68 11.87 -3.38
C GLU A 197 10.43 12.41 -4.79
N ALA A 198 11.44 12.44 -5.64
CA ALA A 198 11.32 12.91 -7.01
C ALA A 198 10.40 12.01 -7.85
N MET A 199 10.53 10.68 -7.73
CA MET A 199 9.68 9.73 -8.44
C MET A 199 8.20 9.95 -8.14
N THR A 200 7.81 10.05 -6.86
CA THR A 200 6.39 10.21 -6.48
C THR A 200 5.83 11.57 -6.89
N LYS A 201 6.65 12.62 -6.95
CA LYS A 201 6.24 13.93 -7.44
C LYS A 201 6.07 13.97 -8.97
N LEU A 202 6.89 13.23 -9.70
CA LEU A 202 6.85 13.17 -11.16
C LEU A 202 5.78 12.22 -11.71
N ILE A 203 5.13 11.40 -10.87
CA ILE A 203 4.03 10.54 -11.32
C ILE A 203 2.89 11.41 -11.86
N THR A 204 2.49 11.15 -13.10
CA THR A 204 1.27 11.65 -13.72
C THR A 204 0.15 10.64 -13.61
N GLU A 205 -1.10 11.05 -13.84
CA GLU A 205 -2.25 10.14 -13.88
C GLU A 205 -2.05 9.00 -14.87
N ASP A 206 -1.60 9.30 -16.11
CA ASP A 206 -1.37 8.27 -17.14
C ASP A 206 -0.32 7.25 -16.72
N LEU A 207 0.77 7.70 -16.09
CA LEU A 207 1.82 6.81 -15.60
C LEU A 207 1.31 5.93 -14.45
N TYR A 208 0.56 6.51 -13.52
CA TYR A 208 -0.05 5.78 -12.41
C TYR A 208 -1.04 4.73 -12.92
N VAL A 209 -1.96 5.10 -13.81
CA VAL A 209 -2.95 4.20 -14.40
C VAL A 209 -2.29 3.08 -15.20
N SER A 210 -1.21 3.41 -15.94
CA SER A 210 -0.41 2.39 -16.65
C SER A 210 0.20 1.36 -15.69
N GLY A 211 0.73 1.80 -14.55
CA GLY A 211 1.24 0.92 -13.50
C GLY A 211 0.12 0.11 -12.84
N LEU A 212 -1.01 0.75 -12.54
CA LEU A 212 -2.15 0.10 -11.91
C LEU A 212 -2.76 -1.02 -12.77
N LYS A 213 -2.74 -0.87 -14.10
CA LYS A 213 -3.17 -1.92 -15.05
C LYS A 213 -2.42 -3.23 -14.89
N ALA A 214 -1.19 -3.21 -14.37
CA ALA A 214 -0.42 -4.42 -14.11
C ALA A 214 -0.97 -5.23 -12.92
N ALA A 215 -1.74 -4.61 -12.04
CA ALA A 215 -2.39 -5.27 -10.91
C ALA A 215 -3.67 -6.05 -11.30
N TYR A 216 -4.16 -5.87 -12.54
CA TYR A 216 -5.37 -6.51 -13.05
C TYR A 216 -5.04 -7.48 -14.19
N VAL A 217 -5.69 -8.64 -14.17
CA VAL A 217 -5.81 -9.55 -15.33
C VAL A 217 -7.01 -9.11 -16.17
N HIS A 218 -8.14 -8.85 -15.53
CA HIS A 218 -9.38 -8.36 -16.14
C HIS A 218 -9.34 -6.82 -16.23
N ARG A 219 -8.53 -6.31 -17.18
CA ARG A 219 -8.25 -4.86 -17.32
C ARG A 219 -9.47 -4.02 -17.62
N GLU A 220 -10.54 -4.61 -18.14
CA GLU A 220 -11.83 -3.96 -18.38
C GLU A 220 -12.52 -3.52 -17.08
N ARG A 221 -12.17 -4.12 -15.95
CA ARG A 221 -12.68 -3.73 -14.64
C ARG A 221 -12.06 -2.43 -14.12
N LEU A 222 -10.85 -2.09 -14.57
CA LEU A 222 -10.25 -0.78 -14.34
C LEU A 222 -10.73 0.20 -15.41
N THR A 223 -12.00 0.64 -15.28
CA THR A 223 -12.55 1.66 -16.19
C THR A 223 -11.82 2.99 -16.04
N PRO A 224 -11.90 3.91 -17.01
CA PRO A 224 -11.33 5.24 -16.88
C PRO A 224 -11.81 5.99 -15.63
N GLU A 225 -13.08 5.84 -15.26
CA GLU A 225 -13.69 6.46 -14.08
C GLU A 225 -13.09 5.89 -12.79
N THR A 226 -12.94 4.56 -12.71
CA THR A 226 -12.31 3.87 -11.57
C THR A 226 -10.84 4.28 -11.44
N ALA A 227 -10.10 4.31 -12.55
CA ALA A 227 -8.70 4.72 -12.58
C ALA A 227 -8.54 6.18 -12.11
N HIS A 228 -9.38 7.10 -12.60
CA HIS A 228 -9.42 8.49 -12.17
C HIS A 228 -9.78 8.62 -10.69
N ALA A 229 -10.75 7.84 -10.20
CA ALA A 229 -11.12 7.84 -8.79
C ALA A 229 -9.97 7.45 -7.85
N TYR A 230 -9.05 6.58 -8.29
CA TYR A 230 -7.82 6.26 -7.54
C TYR A 230 -6.79 7.38 -7.62
N TRP A 231 -6.65 8.00 -8.80
CA TRP A 231 -5.69 9.08 -8.99
C TRP A 231 -6.02 10.33 -8.17
N VAL A 232 -7.30 10.72 -8.11
CA VAL A 232 -7.71 11.97 -7.46
C VAL A 232 -7.13 12.13 -6.05
N PRO A 233 -7.37 11.24 -5.07
CA PRO A 233 -6.78 11.37 -3.74
C PRO A 233 -5.25 11.16 -3.74
N LEU A 234 -4.71 10.29 -4.60
CA LEU A 234 -3.26 10.07 -4.69
C LEU A 234 -2.51 11.32 -5.14
N SER A 235 -3.15 12.20 -5.92
CA SER A 235 -2.53 13.45 -6.38
C SER A 235 -2.22 14.45 -5.25
N ARG A 236 -2.77 14.26 -4.04
CA ARG A 236 -2.50 15.09 -2.86
C ARG A 236 -1.03 15.02 -2.49
N ALA A 237 -0.46 16.18 -2.13
CA ALA A 237 0.94 16.28 -1.69
C ALA A 237 1.27 15.28 -0.58
N GLN A 238 0.41 15.19 0.45
CA GLN A 238 0.60 14.28 1.58
C GLN A 238 0.56 12.79 1.18
N ASN A 239 -0.33 12.39 0.25
CA ASN A 239 -0.41 10.99 -0.20
C ASN A 239 0.77 10.61 -1.11
N ARG A 240 1.28 11.55 -1.93
CA ARG A 240 2.52 11.35 -2.69
C ARG A 240 3.73 11.18 -1.76
N GLU A 241 3.77 11.96 -0.70
CA GLU A 241 4.79 11.84 0.32
C GLU A 241 4.68 10.51 1.06
N ALA A 242 3.49 10.12 1.49
CA ALA A 242 3.23 8.84 2.12
C ALA A 242 3.71 7.66 1.26
N MET A 243 3.52 7.72 -0.05
CA MET A 243 3.87 6.65 -0.99
C MET A 243 5.36 6.27 -0.90
N TRP A 244 6.27 7.25 -0.91
CA TRP A 244 7.70 6.93 -0.78
C TRP A 244 8.13 6.68 0.66
N LYS A 245 7.54 7.39 1.67
CA LYS A 245 7.82 7.15 3.09
C LYS A 245 7.45 5.73 3.51
N GLN A 246 6.26 5.25 3.14
CA GLN A 246 5.84 3.87 3.41
C GLN A 246 6.82 2.86 2.84
N VAL A 247 7.23 3.00 1.57
CA VAL A 247 8.17 2.05 0.93
C VAL A 247 9.56 2.13 1.56
N ARG A 248 10.04 3.33 1.87
CA ARG A 248 11.37 3.54 2.49
C ARG A 248 11.45 2.94 3.88
N ASN A 249 10.42 3.17 4.70
CA ASN A 249 10.39 2.80 6.11
C ASN A 249 9.75 1.43 6.36
N LEU A 250 9.32 0.72 5.29
CA LEU A 250 8.76 -0.62 5.40
C LEU A 250 9.83 -1.63 5.81
N ASP A 251 9.66 -2.19 7.00
CA ASP A 251 10.46 -3.33 7.50
C ASP A 251 9.56 -4.56 7.64
N LEU A 252 9.54 -5.37 6.60
CA LEU A 252 8.74 -6.59 6.59
C LEU A 252 9.30 -7.67 7.52
N SER A 253 10.56 -7.57 7.94
CA SER A 253 11.14 -8.52 8.89
C SER A 253 10.41 -8.51 10.24
N LEU A 254 9.77 -7.37 10.59
CA LEU A 254 8.94 -7.23 11.79
C LEU A 254 7.70 -8.13 11.75
N VAL A 255 7.12 -8.35 10.57
CA VAL A 255 5.96 -9.21 10.37
C VAL A 255 6.39 -10.63 10.10
N ASP A 256 7.34 -10.81 9.20
CA ASP A 256 7.82 -12.11 8.74
C ASP A 256 8.20 -13.03 9.90
N ARG A 257 8.99 -12.54 10.86
CA ARG A 257 9.41 -13.32 12.04
C ARG A 257 8.28 -13.69 13.01
N HIS A 258 7.14 -12.99 12.96
CA HIS A 258 6.04 -13.16 13.92
C HIS A 258 4.80 -13.87 13.33
N LEU A 259 4.85 -14.33 12.06
CA LEU A 259 3.74 -15.03 11.40
C LEU A 259 3.23 -16.23 12.23
N GLY A 260 4.14 -16.98 12.87
CA GLY A 260 3.79 -18.12 13.73
C GLY A 260 3.09 -17.74 15.04
N GLN A 261 3.00 -16.45 15.39
CA GLN A 261 2.35 -15.95 16.59
C GLN A 261 0.95 -15.40 16.33
N ILE A 262 0.51 -15.38 15.07
CA ILE A 262 -0.87 -15.00 14.72
C ILE A 262 -1.82 -16.08 15.25
N SER A 263 -2.69 -15.67 16.16
CA SER A 263 -3.67 -16.57 16.79
C SER A 263 -5.08 -16.45 16.20
N ALA A 264 -5.38 -15.34 15.53
CA ALA A 264 -6.66 -15.15 14.87
C ALA A 264 -6.85 -16.16 13.72
N PRO A 265 -8.04 -16.79 13.59
CA PRO A 265 -8.36 -17.56 12.38
C PRO A 265 -8.09 -16.72 11.15
N THR A 266 -7.31 -17.26 10.21
CA THR A 266 -6.80 -16.48 9.07
C THR A 266 -7.18 -17.10 7.73
N LEU A 267 -7.68 -16.28 6.81
CA LEU A 267 -7.88 -16.62 5.41
C LEU A 267 -6.90 -15.83 4.55
N VAL A 268 -6.15 -16.52 3.70
CA VAL A 268 -5.24 -15.92 2.71
C VAL A 268 -5.84 -16.11 1.33
N LEU A 269 -6.16 -15.01 0.65
CA LEU A 269 -6.63 -14.99 -0.73
C LEU A 269 -5.54 -14.41 -1.64
N TRP A 270 -5.37 -15.00 -2.81
CA TRP A 270 -4.35 -14.53 -3.75
C TRP A 270 -4.77 -14.75 -5.19
N GLY A 271 -4.44 -13.80 -6.08
CA GLY A 271 -4.63 -14.01 -7.50
C GLY A 271 -3.56 -14.93 -8.09
N GLU A 272 -3.96 -15.92 -8.88
CA GLU A 272 -3.05 -16.87 -9.53
C GLU A 272 -2.00 -16.16 -10.42
N ARG A 273 -2.40 -15.04 -11.04
CA ARG A 273 -1.59 -14.27 -11.99
C ARG A 273 -1.08 -12.95 -11.42
N ASP A 274 -0.93 -12.89 -10.10
CA ASP A 274 -0.38 -11.69 -9.45
C ASP A 274 1.06 -11.44 -9.89
N THR A 275 1.28 -10.30 -10.56
CA THR A 275 2.60 -9.86 -11.04
C THR A 275 3.23 -8.79 -10.13
N VAL A 276 2.50 -8.34 -9.10
CA VAL A 276 2.96 -7.32 -8.14
C VAL A 276 3.61 -7.98 -6.93
N VAL A 277 2.89 -8.92 -6.31
CA VAL A 277 3.40 -9.75 -5.22
C VAL A 277 3.26 -11.22 -5.62
N PRO A 278 4.36 -11.96 -5.76
CA PRO A 278 4.35 -13.31 -6.33
C PRO A 278 3.44 -14.29 -5.56
N PRO A 279 2.56 -15.04 -6.25
CA PRO A 279 1.54 -15.89 -5.59
C PRO A 279 2.10 -17.08 -4.83
N TRP A 280 3.37 -17.47 -5.04
CA TRP A 280 4.02 -18.50 -4.22
C TRP A 280 4.06 -18.13 -2.73
N GLN A 281 4.00 -16.84 -2.40
CA GLN A 281 3.97 -16.36 -1.01
C GLN A 281 2.71 -16.82 -0.27
N ALA A 282 1.59 -17.02 -0.95
CA ALA A 282 0.37 -17.56 -0.34
C ALA A 282 0.61 -18.89 0.36
N LYS A 283 1.35 -19.81 -0.29
CA LYS A 283 1.71 -21.12 0.28
C LYS A 283 2.63 -20.96 1.51
N VAL A 284 3.56 -20.03 1.44
CA VAL A 284 4.47 -19.76 2.59
C VAL A 284 3.68 -19.24 3.78
N LEU A 285 2.79 -18.25 3.58
CA LEU A 285 1.94 -17.73 4.65
C LEU A 285 1.06 -18.84 5.24
N GLY A 286 0.43 -19.65 4.39
CA GLY A 286 -0.37 -20.78 4.83
C GLY A 286 0.38 -21.82 5.65
N SER A 287 1.68 -21.99 5.41
CA SER A 287 2.52 -22.89 6.21
C SER A 287 3.02 -22.28 7.52
N ARG A 288 3.04 -20.95 7.64
CA ARG A 288 3.63 -20.23 8.78
C ARG A 288 2.61 -19.62 9.73
N ILE A 289 1.40 -19.31 9.25
CA ILE A 289 0.32 -18.80 10.10
C ILE A 289 -0.51 -20.00 10.59
N PRO A 290 -0.54 -20.28 11.90
CA PRO A 290 -1.23 -21.44 12.43
C PRO A 290 -2.73 -21.45 12.11
N GLY A 291 -3.23 -22.58 11.62
CA GLY A 291 -4.67 -22.75 11.34
C GLY A 291 -5.21 -21.88 10.19
N SER A 292 -4.34 -21.28 9.37
CA SER A 292 -4.77 -20.49 8.23
C SER A 292 -5.30 -21.36 7.09
N SER A 293 -6.27 -20.81 6.35
CA SER A 293 -6.77 -21.35 5.09
C SER A 293 -6.23 -20.51 3.94
N VAL A 294 -5.86 -21.16 2.83
CA VAL A 294 -5.33 -20.47 1.65
C VAL A 294 -6.20 -20.80 0.44
N TYR A 295 -6.58 -19.76 -0.29
CA TYR A 295 -7.24 -19.93 -1.59
C TYR A 295 -6.60 -19.04 -2.65
N VAL A 296 -6.19 -19.65 -3.75
CA VAL A 296 -5.65 -18.95 -4.92
C VAL A 296 -6.77 -18.86 -5.95
N VAL A 297 -7.16 -17.61 -6.27
CA VAL A 297 -8.25 -17.32 -7.22
C VAL A 297 -7.74 -17.50 -8.64
N PRO A 298 -8.27 -18.48 -9.40
CA PRO A 298 -7.81 -18.75 -10.76
C PRO A 298 -8.01 -17.53 -11.66
N GLY A 299 -7.01 -17.21 -12.46
CA GLY A 299 -7.09 -16.16 -13.47
C GLY A 299 -7.09 -14.71 -12.92
N ALA A 300 -7.09 -14.49 -11.61
CA ALA A 300 -7.07 -13.16 -11.03
C ALA A 300 -5.64 -12.61 -10.83
N GLY A 301 -5.50 -11.28 -10.81
CA GLY A 301 -4.27 -10.56 -10.56
C GLY A 301 -4.11 -10.11 -9.11
N HIS A 302 -3.34 -9.03 -8.89
CA HIS A 302 -3.04 -8.50 -7.56
C HIS A 302 -4.26 -7.93 -6.85
N ASN A 303 -5.10 -7.16 -7.56
CA ASN A 303 -6.35 -6.62 -7.02
C ASN A 303 -7.45 -7.69 -7.10
N VAL A 304 -7.25 -8.81 -6.44
CA VAL A 304 -8.05 -10.02 -6.55
C VAL A 304 -9.54 -9.78 -6.31
N HIS A 305 -9.88 -8.88 -5.37
CA HIS A 305 -11.25 -8.51 -5.01
C HIS A 305 -11.94 -7.62 -6.05
N GLU A 306 -11.17 -7.01 -6.95
CA GLU A 306 -11.69 -6.26 -8.09
C GLU A 306 -11.66 -7.08 -9.38
N ASP A 307 -10.70 -7.99 -9.52
CA ASP A 307 -10.60 -8.89 -10.67
C ASP A 307 -11.70 -9.96 -10.68
N ASP A 308 -11.95 -10.59 -9.54
CA ASP A 308 -13.00 -11.60 -9.38
C ASP A 308 -13.78 -11.38 -8.06
N PRO A 309 -14.63 -10.34 -7.98
CA PRO A 309 -15.41 -10.06 -6.78
C PRO A 309 -16.34 -11.20 -6.40
N VAL A 310 -16.90 -11.92 -7.36
CA VAL A 310 -17.87 -13.00 -7.08
C VAL A 310 -17.20 -14.13 -6.26
N THR A 311 -16.04 -14.58 -6.71
CA THR A 311 -15.27 -15.62 -5.99
C THR A 311 -14.78 -15.10 -4.64
N VAL A 312 -14.25 -13.86 -4.60
CA VAL A 312 -13.75 -13.28 -3.37
C VAL A 312 -14.86 -13.06 -2.35
N ASP A 313 -16.01 -12.51 -2.74
CA ASP A 313 -17.16 -12.30 -1.85
C ASP A 313 -17.69 -13.62 -1.26
N ALA A 314 -17.75 -14.68 -2.07
CA ALA A 314 -18.15 -15.99 -1.56
C ALA A 314 -17.20 -16.50 -0.46
N HIS A 315 -15.89 -16.36 -0.64
CA HIS A 315 -14.90 -16.76 0.35
C HIS A 315 -14.92 -15.86 1.58
N LEU A 316 -15.04 -14.55 1.40
CA LEU A 316 -15.13 -13.58 2.51
C LEU A 316 -16.36 -13.86 3.36
N THR A 317 -17.54 -13.96 2.75
CA THR A 317 -18.81 -14.22 3.43
C THR A 317 -18.76 -15.53 4.18
N ALA A 318 -18.33 -16.62 3.53
CA ALA A 318 -18.23 -17.94 4.18
C ALA A 318 -17.27 -17.95 5.38
N PHE A 319 -16.14 -17.24 5.28
CA PHE A 319 -15.13 -17.20 6.33
C PHE A 319 -15.51 -16.27 7.48
N LEU A 320 -16.13 -15.13 7.20
CA LEU A 320 -16.48 -14.13 8.20
C LEU A 320 -17.78 -14.45 8.96
N HIS A 321 -18.65 -15.31 8.41
CA HIS A 321 -19.87 -15.71 9.12
C HIS A 321 -19.55 -16.19 10.54
N PRO A 322 -20.27 -15.68 11.54
CA PRO A 322 -20.11 -16.16 12.91
C PRO A 322 -20.42 -17.65 12.96
N THR A 323 -19.47 -18.45 13.44
CA THR A 323 -19.74 -19.86 13.75
C THR A 323 -20.90 -19.90 14.74
N PRO A 324 -21.98 -20.63 14.47
CA PRO A 324 -23.06 -20.75 15.43
C PRO A 324 -22.49 -21.19 16.77
N THR A 325 -22.59 -20.34 17.79
CA THR A 325 -22.25 -20.73 19.15
C THR A 325 -23.16 -21.91 19.50
N ARG A 326 -22.57 -23.11 19.57
CA ARG A 326 -23.26 -24.27 20.17
C ARG A 326 -23.68 -23.79 21.58
N ARG A 327 -24.95 -23.43 21.77
CA ARG A 327 -25.51 -23.35 23.11
C ARG A 327 -25.41 -24.77 23.68
N ILE A 328 -24.45 -24.97 24.56
CA ILE A 328 -24.44 -26.15 25.44
C ILE A 328 -25.58 -25.90 26.41
N GLY A 329 -26.70 -26.59 26.18
CA GLY A 329 -27.85 -26.64 27.04
C GLY A 329 -27.57 -27.53 28.25
#